data_4631519d1ad8fefa58b121b199c03e86
#
_entry.id   4631519d1ad8fefa58b121b199c03e86
#
_cell.length_a   1.000
_cell.length_b   1.000
_cell.length_c   1.000
_cell.angle_alpha   90.00
_cell.angle_beta   90.00
_cell.angle_gamma   90.00
#
_symmetry.space_group_name_H-M   'P 1'
#
loop_
_entity.id
_entity.type
_entity.pdbx_description
1 polymer ?
#
loop_
_entity_poly.entity_id
_entity_poly.type
_entity_poly.pdbx_seq_one_letter_code
_entity_poly.pdbx_strand_id
1 'polypeptide(L)'
;MPAASLTARYALPAEEIERRSLAMVEAALPSCSGWTSEARELVKRMVYAAGDLAIAGLVRVHPEAVTAGLAALRARAPIVCDVRMVAAGLRAYEGRVKVAVDAQREAQRAPRPELAEPAVAPLPAGQERATRVAQGIAALQPELDGGVAVIGNAPTALLALLDLIDAGRCAPALIVATPVGFVAAAEAKQELTRRDVPYITVEGTRGGSPLAAAALNALLILAGQ
;
A
#
# COMPACT_ATOMS: atom_id res chain seq x y z
N MET A 1 22.97 2.31 45.67
CA MET A 1 22.10 1.43 44.87
C MET A 1 22.45 1.63 43.41
N PRO A 2 22.88 0.61 42.65
CA PRO A 2 23.06 0.78 41.22
C PRO A 2 21.72 1.15 40.57
N ALA A 3 21.75 2.15 39.68
CA ALA A 3 20.55 2.58 38.94
C ALA A 3 20.00 1.37 38.14
N ALA A 4 18.69 1.14 38.21
CA ALA A 4 18.07 0.12 37.39
C ALA A 4 18.40 0.33 35.90
N SER A 5 18.69 -0.74 35.14
CA SER A 5 18.96 -0.63 33.72
C SER A 5 17.79 0.03 33.00
N LEU A 6 18.05 0.73 31.88
CA LEU A 6 16.99 1.35 31.06
C LEU A 6 15.97 0.30 30.61
N THR A 7 16.43 -0.90 30.25
CA THR A 7 15.55 -2.01 29.90
C THR A 7 14.62 -2.40 31.06
N ALA A 8 15.14 -2.53 32.28
CA ALA A 8 14.32 -2.83 33.45
C ALA A 8 13.31 -1.73 33.80
N ARG A 9 13.62 -0.47 33.40
CA ARG A 9 12.77 0.69 33.67
C ARG A 9 11.67 0.87 32.62
N TYR A 10 11.94 0.59 31.34
CA TYR A 10 11.05 0.92 30.21
C TYR A 10 10.57 -0.27 29.40
N ALA A 11 11.26 -1.44 29.46
CA ALA A 11 10.83 -2.58 28.65
C ALA A 11 9.60 -3.25 29.25
N LEU A 12 8.64 -3.46 28.37
CA LEU A 12 7.46 -4.29 28.61
C LEU A 12 7.49 -5.45 27.59
N PRO A 13 6.79 -6.57 27.87
CA PRO A 13 6.57 -7.59 26.85
C PRO A 13 5.98 -6.99 25.58
N ALA A 14 6.41 -7.49 24.40
CA ALA A 14 5.99 -6.93 23.11
C ALA A 14 4.46 -6.86 22.95
N GLU A 15 3.77 -7.92 23.35
CA GLU A 15 2.31 -8.00 23.32
C GLU A 15 1.63 -6.93 24.21
N GLU A 16 2.23 -6.62 25.35
CA GLU A 16 1.71 -5.60 26.26
C GLU A 16 1.95 -4.20 25.69
N ILE A 17 3.09 -3.96 25.02
CA ILE A 17 3.37 -2.70 24.33
C ILE A 17 2.34 -2.50 23.22
N GLU A 18 2.11 -3.51 22.37
CA GLU A 18 1.14 -3.43 21.28
C GLU A 18 -0.28 -3.19 21.82
N ARG A 19 -0.71 -3.97 22.81
CA ARG A 19 -2.03 -3.85 23.42
C ARG A 19 -2.28 -2.46 24.00
N ARG A 20 -1.33 -1.91 24.77
CA ARG A 20 -1.45 -0.56 25.34
C ARG A 20 -1.47 0.51 24.25
N SER A 21 -0.60 0.39 23.27
CA SER A 21 -0.52 1.35 22.17
C SER A 21 -1.82 1.37 21.36
N LEU A 22 -2.35 0.21 20.99
CA LEU A 22 -3.63 0.12 20.27
C LEU A 22 -4.81 0.64 21.10
N ALA A 23 -4.80 0.43 22.42
CA ALA A 23 -5.83 0.99 23.31
C ALA A 23 -5.75 2.53 23.39
N MET A 24 -4.54 3.10 23.43
CA MET A 24 -4.34 4.55 23.40
C MET A 24 -4.81 5.16 22.07
N VAL A 25 -4.47 4.51 20.94
CA VAL A 25 -4.95 4.94 19.63
C VAL A 25 -6.46 4.86 19.55
N GLU A 26 -7.07 3.74 19.99
CA GLU A 26 -8.53 3.56 19.98
C GLU A 26 -9.26 4.67 20.77
N ALA A 27 -8.75 5.02 21.95
CA ALA A 27 -9.32 6.09 22.76
C ALA A 27 -9.23 7.49 22.11
N ALA A 28 -8.27 7.69 21.20
CA ALA A 28 -8.04 8.95 20.50
C ALA A 28 -8.75 9.01 19.13
N LEU A 29 -9.23 7.89 18.59
CA LEU A 29 -9.95 7.89 17.33
C LEU A 29 -11.34 8.55 17.47
N PRO A 30 -11.80 9.31 16.44
CA PRO A 30 -13.13 9.89 16.45
C PRO A 30 -14.24 8.84 16.65
N SER A 31 -15.20 9.11 17.51
CA SER A 31 -16.33 8.22 17.78
C SER A 31 -17.32 8.13 16.61
N CYS A 32 -17.41 9.19 15.80
CA CYS A 32 -18.33 9.32 14.67
C CYS A 32 -17.53 9.52 13.36
N SER A 33 -16.84 8.49 12.91
CA SER A 33 -16.01 8.55 11.69
C SER A 33 -16.70 8.04 10.41
N GLY A 34 -17.89 7.43 10.54
CA GLY A 34 -18.55 6.74 9.42
C GLY A 34 -17.85 5.44 8.97
N TRP A 35 -16.81 5.00 9.67
CA TRP A 35 -16.10 3.76 9.36
C TRP A 35 -16.86 2.53 9.88
N THR A 36 -16.81 1.43 9.14
CA THR A 36 -17.17 0.11 9.67
C THR A 36 -16.17 -0.30 10.78
N SER A 37 -16.51 -1.34 11.56
CA SER A 37 -15.60 -1.90 12.57
C SER A 37 -14.25 -2.32 11.99
N GLU A 38 -14.26 -2.94 10.81
CA GLU A 38 -13.06 -3.39 10.11
C GLU A 38 -12.23 -2.21 9.58
N ALA A 39 -12.87 -1.21 8.99
CA ALA A 39 -12.19 0.00 8.54
C ALA A 39 -11.59 0.77 9.73
N ARG A 40 -12.28 0.81 10.88
CA ARG A 40 -11.76 1.41 12.11
C ARG A 40 -10.52 0.67 12.63
N GLU A 41 -10.54 -0.67 12.62
CA GLU A 41 -9.37 -1.49 13.00
C GLU A 41 -8.17 -1.23 12.07
N LEU A 42 -8.43 -1.13 10.76
CA LEU A 42 -7.42 -0.78 9.76
C LEU A 42 -6.80 0.59 10.05
N VAL A 43 -7.62 1.63 10.25
CA VAL A 43 -7.15 2.99 10.54
C VAL A 43 -6.35 3.01 11.84
N LYS A 44 -6.81 2.32 12.88
CA LYS A 44 -6.11 2.18 14.16
C LYS A 44 -4.68 1.64 13.98
N ARG A 45 -4.52 0.60 13.17
CA ARG A 45 -3.19 0.03 12.87
C ARG A 45 -2.31 0.95 12.04
N MET A 46 -2.89 1.72 11.12
CA MET A 46 -2.15 2.75 10.38
C MET A 46 -1.65 3.86 11.31
N VAL A 47 -2.51 4.35 12.21
CA VAL A 47 -2.14 5.36 13.22
C VAL A 47 -1.05 4.84 14.16
N TYR A 48 -1.19 3.61 14.63
CA TYR A 48 -0.16 2.94 15.44
C TYR A 48 1.20 2.88 14.72
N ALA A 49 1.21 2.45 13.46
CA ALA A 49 2.44 2.36 12.67
C ALA A 49 3.08 3.74 12.38
N ALA A 50 2.26 4.78 12.31
CA ALA A 50 2.75 6.14 12.11
C ALA A 50 3.31 6.77 13.40
N GLY A 51 2.86 6.32 14.58
CA GLY A 51 3.13 7.00 15.84
C GLY A 51 2.54 8.42 15.91
N ASP A 52 1.52 8.70 15.08
CA ASP A 52 0.94 10.05 14.92
C ASP A 52 -0.59 9.97 14.82
N LEU A 53 -1.28 10.44 15.86
CA LEU A 53 -2.73 10.44 15.93
C LEU A 53 -3.39 11.30 14.84
N ALA A 54 -2.71 12.33 14.33
CA ALA A 54 -3.23 13.19 13.27
C ALA A 54 -3.44 12.45 11.92
N ILE A 55 -2.79 11.30 11.74
CA ILE A 55 -2.99 10.45 10.56
C ILE A 55 -4.44 9.99 10.43
N ALA A 56 -5.14 9.74 11.54
CA ALA A 56 -6.55 9.31 11.51
C ALA A 56 -7.45 10.23 10.67
N GLY A 57 -7.27 11.54 10.81
CA GLY A 57 -8.04 12.53 10.05
C GLY A 57 -7.71 12.58 8.55
N LEU A 58 -6.59 12.02 8.15
CA LEU A 58 -6.09 12.03 6.77
C LEU A 58 -6.37 10.73 6.01
N VAL A 59 -6.69 9.63 6.72
CA VAL A 59 -7.00 8.36 6.06
C VAL A 59 -8.33 8.47 5.32
N ARG A 60 -8.34 7.98 4.07
CA ARG A 60 -9.55 7.80 3.26
C ARG A 60 -9.66 6.34 2.87
N VAL A 61 -10.82 5.78 3.16
CA VAL A 61 -11.16 4.38 2.87
C VAL A 61 -12.39 4.39 1.97
N HIS A 62 -12.25 3.86 0.76
CA HIS A 62 -13.39 3.67 -0.13
C HIS A 62 -14.41 2.72 0.51
N PRO A 63 -15.72 2.93 0.36
CA PRO A 63 -16.74 2.08 1.00
C PRO A 63 -16.55 0.57 0.75
N GLU A 64 -16.10 0.19 -0.43
CA GLU A 64 -15.89 -1.21 -0.82
C GLU A 64 -14.48 -1.74 -0.49
N ALA A 65 -13.54 -0.90 -0.03
CA ALA A 65 -12.14 -1.27 0.11
C ALA A 65 -11.90 -2.48 1.01
N VAL A 66 -12.59 -2.53 2.15
CA VAL A 66 -12.44 -3.64 3.10
C VAL A 66 -13.00 -4.93 2.50
N THR A 67 -14.23 -4.89 1.97
CA THR A 67 -14.90 -6.07 1.40
C THR A 67 -14.12 -6.62 0.20
N ALA A 68 -13.75 -5.76 -0.74
CA ALA A 68 -12.97 -6.15 -1.92
C ALA A 68 -11.58 -6.66 -1.54
N GLY A 69 -10.89 -5.98 -0.60
CA GLY A 69 -9.59 -6.39 -0.10
C GLY A 69 -9.62 -7.75 0.57
N LEU A 70 -10.58 -8.00 1.45
CA LEU A 70 -10.75 -9.30 2.12
C LEU A 70 -11.05 -10.43 1.11
N ALA A 71 -11.90 -10.16 0.13
CA ALA A 71 -12.22 -11.13 -0.93
C ALA A 71 -10.98 -11.50 -1.74
N ALA A 72 -10.21 -10.49 -2.21
CA ALA A 72 -8.98 -10.69 -2.96
C ALA A 72 -7.93 -11.48 -2.16
N LEU A 73 -7.70 -11.10 -0.88
CA LEU A 73 -6.71 -11.76 -0.03
C LEU A 73 -7.07 -13.21 0.27
N ARG A 74 -8.35 -13.51 0.55
CA ARG A 74 -8.83 -14.88 0.75
C ARG A 74 -8.72 -15.73 -0.53
N ALA A 75 -8.89 -15.11 -1.69
CA ALA A 75 -8.67 -15.75 -2.99
C ALA A 75 -7.18 -15.89 -3.36
N ARG A 76 -6.25 -15.45 -2.48
CA ARG A 76 -4.80 -15.45 -2.72
C ARG A 76 -4.40 -14.68 -3.98
N ALA A 77 -5.12 -13.58 -4.28
CA ALA A 77 -4.82 -12.71 -5.39
C ALA A 77 -3.39 -12.15 -5.29
N PRO A 78 -2.70 -11.90 -6.42
CA PRO A 78 -1.35 -11.33 -6.37
C PRO A 78 -1.32 -9.99 -5.65
N ILE A 79 -0.28 -9.76 -4.84
CA ILE A 79 0.06 -8.47 -4.25
C ILE A 79 1.21 -7.88 -5.05
N VAL A 80 1.03 -6.66 -5.54
CA VAL A 80 2.07 -5.90 -6.26
C VAL A 80 2.48 -4.70 -5.42
N CYS A 81 3.71 -4.71 -4.91
CA CYS A 81 4.31 -3.62 -4.15
C CYS A 81 5.16 -2.73 -5.07
N ASP A 82 5.17 -1.41 -4.83
CA ASP A 82 6.04 -0.49 -5.57
C ASP A 82 7.51 -0.73 -5.25
N VAL A 83 7.86 -0.90 -3.98
CA VAL A 83 9.24 -1.07 -3.50
C VAL A 83 9.38 -2.23 -2.52
N ARG A 84 10.62 -2.75 -2.39
CA ARG A 84 10.95 -3.84 -1.47
C ARG A 84 10.62 -3.54 -0.01
N MET A 85 10.70 -2.27 0.41
CA MET A 85 10.41 -1.86 1.78
C MET A 85 8.94 -2.14 2.15
N VAL A 86 8.00 -1.95 1.24
CA VAL A 86 6.60 -2.34 1.44
C VAL A 86 6.48 -3.85 1.59
N ALA A 87 7.03 -4.61 0.63
CA ALA A 87 6.97 -6.07 0.66
C ALA A 87 7.60 -6.67 1.93
N ALA A 88 8.74 -6.12 2.38
CA ALA A 88 9.41 -6.56 3.61
C ALA A 88 8.60 -6.26 4.89
N GLY A 89 7.70 -5.28 4.86
CA GLY A 89 6.81 -4.96 5.98
C GLY A 89 5.55 -5.81 6.05
N LEU A 90 5.28 -6.63 5.04
CA LEU A 90 4.10 -7.49 5.02
C LEU A 90 4.29 -8.72 5.91
N ARG A 91 3.20 -9.13 6.56
CA ARG A 91 3.10 -10.45 7.21
C ARG A 91 3.22 -11.56 6.17
N ALA A 92 3.39 -12.81 6.65
CA ALA A 92 3.32 -13.98 5.78
C ALA A 92 2.00 -13.97 4.99
N TYR A 93 2.10 -14.19 3.70
CA TYR A 93 0.98 -14.25 2.78
C TYR A 93 1.13 -15.49 1.89
N GLU A 94 0.07 -16.29 1.78
CA GLU A 94 0.12 -17.54 1.01
C GLU A 94 0.05 -17.32 -0.51
N GLY A 95 -0.34 -16.13 -0.96
CA GLY A 95 -0.36 -15.74 -2.37
C GLY A 95 1.00 -15.22 -2.85
N ARG A 96 1.04 -14.77 -4.11
CA ARG A 96 2.26 -14.22 -4.72
C ARG A 96 2.43 -12.75 -4.35
N VAL A 97 3.65 -12.37 -3.94
CA VAL A 97 4.05 -10.97 -3.76
C VAL A 97 5.08 -10.62 -4.83
N LYS A 98 4.83 -9.57 -5.59
CA LYS A 98 5.71 -9.02 -6.63
C LYS A 98 6.12 -7.60 -6.27
N VAL A 99 7.31 -7.20 -6.73
CA VAL A 99 7.87 -5.87 -6.45
C VAL A 99 8.22 -5.18 -7.76
N ALA A 100 7.61 -4.02 -8.01
CA ALA A 100 7.73 -3.31 -9.29
C ALA A 100 9.18 -2.92 -9.62
N VAL A 101 9.96 -2.46 -8.62
CA VAL A 101 11.37 -2.12 -8.85
C VAL A 101 12.21 -3.32 -9.26
N ASP A 102 11.81 -4.53 -8.91
CA ASP A 102 12.52 -5.77 -9.29
C ASP A 102 12.10 -6.25 -10.66
N ALA A 103 10.80 -6.24 -10.96
CA ALA A 103 10.27 -6.58 -12.28
C ALA A 103 10.92 -5.73 -13.39
N GLN A 104 11.11 -4.42 -13.15
CA GLN A 104 11.81 -3.56 -14.10
C GLN A 104 13.27 -3.99 -14.33
N ARG A 105 13.99 -4.41 -13.26
CA ARG A 105 15.36 -4.92 -13.38
C ARG A 105 15.43 -6.23 -14.14
N GLU A 106 14.47 -7.12 -13.91
CA GLU A 106 14.36 -8.41 -14.63
C GLU A 106 14.08 -8.18 -16.11
N ALA A 107 13.14 -7.28 -16.44
CA ALA A 107 12.82 -6.92 -17.82
C ALA A 107 14.03 -6.33 -18.59
N GLN A 108 14.90 -5.56 -17.89
CA GLN A 108 16.12 -5.02 -18.50
C GLN A 108 17.23 -6.06 -18.71
N ARG A 109 17.25 -7.16 -17.94
CA ARG A 109 18.23 -8.24 -18.04
C ARG A 109 17.83 -9.34 -19.02
N ALA A 110 16.55 -9.44 -19.33
CA ALA A 110 16.08 -10.42 -20.31
C ALA A 110 16.72 -10.14 -21.68
N PRO A 111 17.25 -11.17 -22.38
CA PRO A 111 17.74 -11.01 -23.74
C PRO A 111 16.59 -10.50 -24.61
N ARG A 112 16.79 -9.37 -25.27
CA ARG A 112 15.82 -8.85 -26.25
C ARG A 112 15.81 -9.80 -27.44
N PRO A 113 14.70 -10.51 -27.75
CA PRO A 113 14.58 -11.19 -29.01
C PRO A 113 14.57 -10.12 -30.11
N GLU A 114 15.45 -10.25 -31.09
CA GLU A 114 15.67 -9.25 -32.16
C GLU A 114 14.43 -8.93 -33.01
N LEU A 115 13.30 -9.60 -32.83
CA LEU A 115 12.08 -9.51 -33.66
C LEU A 115 10.76 -9.60 -32.89
N ALA A 116 10.75 -9.48 -31.54
CA ALA A 116 9.49 -9.44 -30.81
C ALA A 116 9.05 -7.99 -30.60
N GLU A 117 7.79 -7.70 -30.93
CA GLU A 117 7.15 -6.47 -30.45
C GLU A 117 7.36 -6.35 -28.94
N PRO A 118 7.57 -5.12 -28.40
CA PRO A 118 7.85 -4.95 -26.98
C PRO A 118 6.73 -5.62 -26.18
N ALA A 119 7.08 -6.63 -25.37
CA ALA A 119 6.14 -7.38 -24.53
C ALA A 119 5.43 -6.47 -23.48
N VAL A 120 5.86 -5.23 -23.38
CA VAL A 120 5.22 -4.15 -22.63
C VAL A 120 4.84 -3.09 -23.64
N ALA A 121 3.55 -2.88 -23.84
CA ALA A 121 3.07 -1.76 -24.66
C ALA A 121 3.74 -0.47 -24.18
N PRO A 122 4.23 0.39 -25.10
CA PRO A 122 4.88 1.63 -24.72
C PRO A 122 3.93 2.44 -23.82
N LEU A 123 4.49 3.04 -22.79
CA LEU A 123 3.77 4.04 -21.99
C LEU A 123 3.28 5.14 -22.94
N PRO A 124 2.13 5.78 -22.67
CA PRO A 124 1.59 6.85 -23.52
C PRO A 124 2.67 7.89 -23.86
N ALA A 125 2.58 8.49 -25.05
CA ALA A 125 3.51 9.51 -25.52
C ALA A 125 3.69 10.62 -24.47
N GLY A 126 4.95 10.94 -24.12
CA GLY A 126 5.31 11.88 -23.05
C GLY A 126 5.93 11.21 -21.82
N GLN A 127 5.91 9.89 -21.71
CA GLN A 127 6.48 9.14 -20.59
C GLN A 127 7.88 8.56 -20.87
N GLU A 128 8.60 9.10 -21.84
CA GLU A 128 10.00 8.72 -22.11
C GLU A 128 10.96 8.87 -20.90
N ARG A 129 10.49 9.54 -19.83
CA ARG A 129 11.17 9.72 -18.55
C ARG A 129 10.50 8.97 -17.39
N ALA A 130 9.70 7.93 -17.67
CA ALA A 130 9.06 7.15 -16.61
C ALA A 130 10.11 6.61 -15.64
N THR A 131 9.84 6.76 -14.33
CA THR A 131 10.72 6.20 -13.30
C THR A 131 10.77 4.68 -13.40
N ARG A 132 11.85 4.08 -12.89
CA ARG A 132 12.00 2.61 -12.85
C ARG A 132 10.81 1.91 -12.21
N VAL A 133 10.24 2.52 -11.17
CA VAL A 133 9.08 1.95 -10.45
C VAL A 133 7.82 2.03 -11.31
N ALA A 134 7.59 3.13 -12.02
CA ALA A 134 6.48 3.28 -12.95
C ALA A 134 6.55 2.24 -14.09
N GLN A 135 7.74 2.03 -14.65
CA GLN A 135 7.98 0.96 -15.65
C GLN A 135 7.69 -0.42 -15.06
N GLY A 136 8.09 -0.67 -13.81
CA GLY A 136 7.82 -1.93 -13.12
C GLY A 136 6.33 -2.17 -12.87
N ILE A 137 5.56 -1.14 -12.54
CA ILE A 137 4.09 -1.22 -12.45
C ILE A 137 3.49 -1.63 -13.80
N ALA A 138 3.93 -1.00 -14.89
CA ALA A 138 3.47 -1.36 -16.23
C ALA A 138 3.83 -2.81 -16.62
N ALA A 139 5.02 -3.28 -16.24
CA ALA A 139 5.46 -4.66 -16.48
C ALA A 139 4.66 -5.71 -15.68
N LEU A 140 4.12 -5.32 -14.52
CA LEU A 140 3.29 -6.18 -13.66
C LEU A 140 1.77 -5.98 -13.88
N GLN A 141 1.39 -5.37 -15.00
CA GLN A 141 -0.02 -5.15 -15.34
C GLN A 141 -0.88 -6.42 -15.26
N PRO A 142 -0.43 -7.62 -15.73
CA PRO A 142 -1.25 -8.84 -15.62
C PRO A 142 -1.54 -9.26 -14.17
N GLU A 143 -0.62 -9.00 -13.23
CA GLU A 143 -0.80 -9.31 -11.81
C GLU A 143 -1.67 -8.27 -11.09
N LEU A 144 -1.81 -7.08 -11.67
CA LEU A 144 -2.65 -6.01 -11.14
C LEU A 144 -4.13 -6.22 -11.45
N ASP A 145 -4.44 -6.98 -12.50
CA ASP A 145 -5.84 -7.27 -12.85
C ASP A 145 -6.44 -8.26 -11.85
N GLY A 146 -7.42 -7.82 -11.08
CA GLY A 146 -7.96 -8.55 -9.92
C GLY A 146 -7.00 -8.66 -8.73
N GLY A 147 -5.78 -8.12 -8.82
CA GLY A 147 -4.76 -8.13 -7.78
C GLY A 147 -4.91 -6.99 -6.76
N VAL A 148 -4.01 -6.97 -5.78
CA VAL A 148 -3.91 -5.91 -4.77
C VAL A 148 -2.66 -5.08 -5.04
N ALA A 149 -2.84 -3.80 -5.39
CA ALA A 149 -1.73 -2.86 -5.55
C ALA A 149 -1.39 -2.19 -4.21
N VAL A 150 -0.09 -2.18 -3.82
CA VAL A 150 0.38 -1.58 -2.56
C VAL A 150 1.52 -0.61 -2.85
N ILE A 151 1.19 0.68 -2.85
CA ILE A 151 2.10 1.76 -3.22
C ILE A 151 2.40 2.61 -1.98
N GLY A 152 3.57 2.40 -1.38
CA GLY A 152 3.97 3.07 -0.15
C GLY A 152 5.00 4.16 -0.34
N ASN A 153 5.71 4.21 -1.47
CA ASN A 153 6.85 5.10 -1.62
C ASN A 153 6.74 6.03 -2.84
N ALA A 154 6.44 5.52 -4.02
CA ALA A 154 6.62 6.25 -5.27
C ALA A 154 5.30 6.85 -5.82
N PRO A 155 5.11 8.17 -5.79
CA PRO A 155 3.95 8.81 -6.43
C PRO A 155 3.81 8.45 -7.92
N THR A 156 4.93 8.31 -8.63
CA THR A 156 4.96 7.95 -10.04
C THR A 156 4.50 6.51 -10.31
N ALA A 157 4.61 5.61 -9.33
CA ALA A 157 4.04 4.27 -9.41
C ALA A 157 2.51 4.32 -9.36
N LEU A 158 1.96 5.17 -8.47
CA LEU A 158 0.52 5.38 -8.39
C LEU A 158 -0.02 6.02 -9.68
N LEU A 159 0.60 7.06 -10.18
CA LEU A 159 0.20 7.69 -11.45
C LEU A 159 0.21 6.69 -12.61
N ALA A 160 1.27 5.88 -12.75
CA ALA A 160 1.34 4.85 -13.78
C ALA A 160 0.23 3.78 -13.64
N LEU A 161 -0.11 3.40 -12.41
CA LEU A 161 -1.24 2.51 -12.15
C LEU A 161 -2.57 3.14 -12.58
N LEU A 162 -2.79 4.41 -12.24
CA LEU A 162 -4.00 5.13 -12.61
C LEU A 162 -4.13 5.28 -14.14
N ASP A 163 -3.02 5.55 -14.86
CA ASP A 163 -3.00 5.57 -16.32
C ASP A 163 -3.41 4.21 -16.92
N LEU A 164 -2.97 3.10 -16.32
CA LEU A 164 -3.37 1.75 -16.76
C LEU A 164 -4.86 1.48 -16.53
N ILE A 165 -5.41 1.93 -15.41
CA ILE A 165 -6.83 1.81 -15.08
C ILE A 165 -7.66 2.66 -16.05
N ASP A 166 -7.29 3.91 -16.26
CA ASP A 166 -8.00 4.83 -17.15
C ASP A 166 -7.98 4.35 -18.62
N ALA A 167 -6.92 3.65 -19.01
CA ALA A 167 -6.81 2.99 -20.31
C ALA A 167 -7.56 1.65 -20.40
N GLY A 168 -8.24 1.21 -19.34
CA GLY A 168 -8.95 -0.08 -19.29
C GLY A 168 -8.02 -1.30 -19.37
N ARG A 169 -6.74 -1.15 -19.00
CA ARG A 169 -5.73 -2.20 -19.12
C ARG A 169 -5.63 -3.10 -17.89
N CYS A 170 -6.09 -2.65 -16.74
CA CYS A 170 -6.21 -3.46 -15.52
C CYS A 170 -7.30 -2.90 -14.61
N ALA A 171 -7.85 -3.77 -13.75
CA ALA A 171 -8.83 -3.45 -12.73
C ALA A 171 -8.40 -4.08 -11.40
N PRO A 172 -7.56 -3.42 -10.59
CA PRO A 172 -7.16 -3.94 -9.28
C PRO A 172 -8.36 -4.12 -8.36
N ALA A 173 -8.40 -5.23 -7.63
CA ALA A 173 -9.42 -5.45 -6.61
C ALA A 173 -9.32 -4.48 -5.44
N LEU A 174 -8.09 -4.03 -5.11
CA LEU A 174 -7.82 -3.04 -4.07
C LEU A 174 -6.53 -2.28 -4.39
N ILE A 175 -6.54 -0.98 -4.10
CA ILE A 175 -5.35 -0.13 -4.13
C ILE A 175 -5.08 0.41 -2.73
N VAL A 176 -3.98 0.00 -2.09
CA VAL A 176 -3.44 0.63 -0.88
C VAL A 176 -2.36 1.61 -1.32
N ALA A 177 -2.66 2.92 -1.28
CA ALA A 177 -1.75 3.93 -1.80
C ALA A 177 -1.46 5.02 -0.77
N THR A 178 -0.29 4.95 -0.19
CA THR A 178 0.22 5.94 0.77
C THR A 178 1.60 6.48 0.35
N PRO A 179 1.85 6.83 -0.95
CA PRO A 179 3.13 7.40 -1.30
C PRO A 179 3.39 8.68 -0.52
N VAL A 180 4.65 8.87 -0.09
CA VAL A 180 5.09 10.01 0.70
C VAL A 180 5.91 10.97 -0.16
N GLY A 181 5.77 12.26 0.06
CA GLY A 181 6.60 13.25 -0.63
C GLY A 181 5.94 14.61 -0.78
N PHE A 182 6.76 15.59 -1.22
CA PHE A 182 6.33 16.98 -1.42
C PHE A 182 5.98 17.30 -2.88
N VAL A 183 6.32 16.42 -3.81
CA VAL A 183 6.05 16.59 -5.24
C VAL A 183 5.25 15.40 -5.74
N ALA A 184 4.12 15.62 -6.34
CA ALA A 184 3.20 14.66 -6.92
C ALA A 184 2.57 13.64 -5.94
N ALA A 185 2.96 13.59 -4.65
CA ALA A 185 2.42 12.61 -3.73
C ALA A 185 0.97 12.93 -3.30
N ALA A 186 0.69 14.19 -2.99
CA ALA A 186 -0.65 14.63 -2.65
C ALA A 186 -1.57 14.54 -3.87
N GLU A 187 -1.10 15.01 -5.01
CA GLU A 187 -1.82 15.02 -6.27
C GLU A 187 -2.17 13.61 -6.74
N ALA A 188 -1.22 12.68 -6.72
CA ALA A 188 -1.47 11.29 -7.12
C ALA A 188 -2.54 10.61 -6.25
N LYS A 189 -2.51 10.85 -4.93
CA LYS A 189 -3.53 10.33 -4.01
C LYS A 189 -4.89 11.01 -4.21
N GLN A 190 -4.91 12.29 -4.52
CA GLN A 190 -6.14 12.99 -4.88
C GLN A 190 -6.72 12.45 -6.19
N GLU A 191 -5.87 12.17 -7.20
CA GLU A 191 -6.33 11.54 -8.44
C GLU A 191 -6.93 10.15 -8.19
N LEU A 192 -6.36 9.35 -7.27
CA LEU A 192 -6.93 8.07 -6.88
C LEU A 192 -8.36 8.23 -6.32
N THR A 193 -8.58 9.19 -5.43
CA THR A 193 -9.90 9.38 -4.79
C THR A 193 -11.01 9.86 -5.74
N ARG A 194 -10.68 10.25 -6.96
CA ARG A 194 -11.64 10.64 -8.01
C ARG A 194 -12.15 9.46 -8.84
N ARG A 195 -11.59 8.27 -8.65
CA ARG A 195 -11.93 7.07 -9.41
C ARG A 195 -12.79 6.13 -8.59
N ASP A 196 -13.71 5.47 -9.25
CA ASP A 196 -14.58 4.45 -8.65
C ASP A 196 -13.87 3.09 -8.64
N VAL A 197 -12.83 3.00 -7.79
CA VAL A 197 -12.05 1.79 -7.54
C VAL A 197 -11.86 1.63 -6.03
N PRO A 198 -11.86 0.41 -5.47
CA PRO A 198 -11.62 0.23 -4.04
C PRO A 198 -10.22 0.71 -3.64
N TYR A 199 -10.11 1.66 -2.71
CA TYR A 199 -8.83 2.19 -2.26
C TYR A 199 -8.76 2.45 -0.76
N ILE A 200 -7.52 2.46 -0.24
CA ILE A 200 -7.13 2.98 1.06
C ILE A 200 -5.97 3.95 0.83
N THR A 201 -6.10 5.19 1.30
CA THR A 201 -5.06 6.21 1.11
C THR A 201 -4.96 7.17 2.29
N VAL A 202 -3.95 8.05 2.27
CA VAL A 202 -3.70 9.11 3.25
C VAL A 202 -3.55 10.43 2.50
N GLU A 203 -4.37 11.40 2.79
CA GLU A 203 -4.32 12.71 2.13
C GLU A 203 -3.02 13.48 2.37
N GLY A 204 -2.71 14.39 1.46
CA GLY A 204 -1.57 15.30 1.56
C GLY A 204 -0.22 14.62 1.33
N THR A 205 0.84 15.18 1.91
CA THR A 205 2.23 14.76 1.68
C THR A 205 2.66 13.57 2.55
N ARG A 206 1.90 13.27 3.61
CA ARG A 206 2.18 12.17 4.54
C ARG A 206 1.91 10.81 3.91
N GLY A 207 2.59 9.80 4.39
CA GLY A 207 2.47 8.43 3.89
C GLY A 207 3.70 7.59 4.26
N GLY A 208 4.07 6.70 3.35
CA GLY A 208 5.27 5.87 3.46
C GLY A 208 4.97 4.38 3.50
N SER A 209 6.00 3.61 3.18
CA SER A 209 5.93 2.14 3.18
C SER A 209 5.39 1.54 4.49
N PRO A 210 5.70 2.07 5.68
CA PRO A 210 5.13 1.55 6.93
C PRO A 210 3.60 1.66 6.99
N LEU A 211 3.01 2.77 6.48
CA LEU A 211 1.57 2.95 6.48
C LEU A 211 0.89 2.01 5.48
N ALA A 212 1.47 1.85 4.28
CA ALA A 212 0.97 0.91 3.29
C ALA A 212 0.99 -0.54 3.82
N ALA A 213 2.10 -0.95 4.41
CA ALA A 213 2.23 -2.27 5.02
C ALA A 213 1.26 -2.46 6.20
N ALA A 214 1.08 -1.46 7.07
CA ALA A 214 0.15 -1.53 8.20
C ALA A 214 -1.30 -1.69 7.74
N ALA A 215 -1.72 -0.95 6.70
CA ALA A 215 -3.05 -1.05 6.11
C ALA A 215 -3.31 -2.46 5.55
N LEU A 216 -2.36 -2.99 4.76
CA LEU A 216 -2.52 -4.32 4.18
C LEU A 216 -2.43 -5.42 5.26
N ASN A 217 -1.52 -5.30 6.23
CA ASN A 217 -1.43 -6.24 7.34
C ASN A 217 -2.71 -6.30 8.19
N ALA A 218 -3.40 -5.16 8.36
CA ALA A 218 -4.71 -5.15 9.02
C ALA A 218 -5.72 -6.01 8.26
N LEU A 219 -5.76 -5.89 6.92
CA LEU A 219 -6.62 -6.73 6.09
C LEU A 219 -6.20 -8.20 6.08
N LEU A 220 -4.90 -8.51 6.09
CA LEU A 220 -4.39 -9.90 6.19
C LEU A 220 -4.85 -10.54 7.50
N ILE A 221 -4.75 -9.83 8.63
CA ILE A 221 -5.25 -10.31 9.92
C ILE A 221 -6.76 -10.58 9.87
N LEU A 222 -7.54 -9.65 9.31
CA LEU A 222 -8.99 -9.79 9.17
C LEU A 222 -9.38 -10.90 8.17
N ALA A 223 -8.53 -11.21 7.21
CA ALA A 223 -8.71 -12.31 6.27
C ALA A 223 -8.37 -13.68 6.88
N GLY A 224 -7.72 -13.73 8.07
CA GLY A 224 -7.30 -14.95 8.74
C GLY A 224 -5.94 -15.49 8.24
N GLN A 225 -5.06 -14.58 7.76
CA GLN A 225 -3.73 -14.89 7.22
C GLN A 225 -2.62 -14.38 8.14
#